data_2ccff2021f645aea345aa792d507376a
#
_entry.id   2ccff2021f645aea345aa792d507376a
#
_cell.length_a   1.000
_cell.length_b   1.000
_cell.length_c   1.000
_cell.angle_alpha   90.00
_cell.angle_beta   90.00
_cell.angle_gamma   90.00
#
_symmetry.space_group_name_H-M   'P 1'
#
loop_
_entity.id
_entity.type
_entity.pdbx_description
1 polymer ?
#
loop_
_entity_poly.entity_id
_entity_poly.type
_entity_poly.pdbx_seq_one_letter_code
_entity_poly.pdbx_strand_id
1 'polypeptide(L)'
;MPTRSHPFGLAIATLVVAAVVTGCTATSSTSSAESPDTSIALSSPPQPTPAARVAPDYRRLLIEPGDINTGTDTFATRSSATNPGGSDGVSALFVNQHDTRAIGDTIVILPDSAAATTTLNTTVSAIGTTVTGGSPQPSPVGTGGTVVSGASPDGSKAVTVLLFTEGRAVVRLEFDSATGDPMPAQVVTDVGKKQDIAIRTGLPG
;
A
#
# COMPACT_ATOMS: atom_id res chain seq x y z
N MET A 1 40.62 -8.65 9.28
CA MET A 1 39.85 -8.73 8.02
C MET A 1 38.66 -7.81 8.17
N PRO A 2 38.49 -6.75 7.37
CA PRO A 2 37.38 -5.82 7.54
C PRO A 2 36.11 -6.40 6.91
N THR A 3 35.09 -6.57 7.73
CA THR A 3 33.73 -6.91 7.30
C THR A 3 33.11 -5.77 6.53
N ARG A 4 32.87 -5.96 5.24
CA ARG A 4 32.11 -5.03 4.40
C ARG A 4 30.64 -5.10 4.81
N SER A 5 30.16 -4.07 5.47
CA SER A 5 28.72 -3.83 5.64
C SER A 5 28.13 -3.45 4.29
N HIS A 6 27.29 -4.30 3.71
CA HIS A 6 26.48 -3.96 2.55
C HIS A 6 25.30 -3.12 3.01
N PRO A 7 25.05 -1.93 2.46
CA PRO A 7 23.84 -1.18 2.76
C PRO A 7 22.63 -1.95 2.18
N PHE A 8 21.62 -2.16 3.01
CA PHE A 8 20.34 -2.72 2.61
C PHE A 8 19.70 -1.82 1.55
N GLY A 9 19.83 -2.20 0.29
CA GLY A 9 19.07 -1.59 -0.80
C GLY A 9 17.65 -2.13 -0.75
N LEU A 10 16.71 -1.36 -0.23
CA LEU A 10 15.30 -1.70 -0.21
C LEU A 10 14.74 -1.47 -1.63
N ALA A 11 14.46 -2.54 -2.34
CA ALA A 11 13.63 -2.48 -3.53
C ALA A 11 12.18 -2.36 -3.07
N ILE A 12 11.64 -1.14 -3.08
CA ILE A 12 10.19 -0.92 -2.87
C ILE A 12 9.50 -1.52 -4.09
N ALA A 13 8.89 -2.69 -3.92
CA ALA A 13 8.02 -3.27 -4.94
C ALA A 13 6.80 -2.37 -5.09
N THR A 14 6.79 -1.58 -6.15
CA THR A 14 5.69 -0.67 -6.48
C THR A 14 4.47 -1.50 -6.85
N LEU A 15 3.38 -1.34 -6.10
CA LEU A 15 2.08 -1.91 -6.43
C LEU A 15 1.57 -1.18 -7.69
N VAL A 16 1.72 -1.79 -8.87
CA VAL A 16 1.20 -1.25 -10.13
C VAL A 16 -0.29 -1.60 -10.22
N VAL A 17 -1.15 -0.64 -9.92
CA VAL A 17 -2.58 -0.73 -10.24
C VAL A 17 -2.75 -0.25 -11.68
N ALA A 18 -2.92 -1.19 -12.63
CA ALA A 18 -3.24 -0.87 -14.01
C ALA A 18 -4.72 -0.47 -14.11
N ALA A 19 -5.01 0.82 -14.20
CA ALA A 19 -6.34 1.32 -14.57
C ALA A 19 -6.52 1.20 -16.08
N VAL A 20 -7.41 0.31 -16.53
CA VAL A 20 -7.83 0.22 -17.93
C VAL A 20 -8.86 1.32 -18.19
N VAL A 21 -8.44 2.39 -18.85
CA VAL A 21 -9.34 3.44 -19.33
C VAL A 21 -9.84 3.04 -20.72
N THR A 22 -11.09 2.61 -20.83
CA THR A 22 -11.78 2.38 -22.10
C THR A 22 -12.24 3.73 -22.66
N GLY A 23 -11.52 4.27 -23.63
CA GLY A 23 -11.88 5.51 -24.31
C GLY A 23 -12.98 5.28 -25.35
N CYS A 24 -14.10 5.99 -25.22
CA CYS A 24 -15.09 6.12 -26.28
C CYS A 24 -14.66 7.23 -27.25
N THR A 25 -14.37 6.87 -28.49
CA THR A 25 -14.14 7.81 -29.59
C THR A 25 -15.48 8.32 -30.11
N ALA A 26 -15.74 9.62 -29.96
CA ALA A 26 -16.85 10.30 -30.63
C ALA A 26 -16.36 10.86 -31.96
N THR A 27 -16.95 10.39 -33.05
CA THR A 27 -16.74 10.85 -34.41
C THR A 27 -17.47 12.19 -34.63
N SER A 28 -16.73 13.24 -34.96
CA SER A 28 -17.29 14.55 -35.34
C SER A 28 -17.50 14.58 -36.84
N SER A 29 -18.75 14.76 -37.28
CA SER A 29 -19.10 15.03 -38.68
C SER A 29 -19.09 16.55 -38.92
N THR A 30 -18.29 16.94 -39.91
CA THR A 30 -18.24 18.30 -40.46
C THR A 30 -19.50 18.58 -41.30
N SER A 31 -20.13 19.72 -41.11
CA SER A 31 -20.95 20.35 -42.13
C SER A 31 -20.82 21.89 -42.03
N SER A 32 -20.33 22.46 -43.14
CA SER A 32 -20.21 23.90 -43.35
C SER A 32 -21.56 24.52 -43.70
N ALA A 33 -21.87 25.65 -43.10
CA ALA A 33 -22.71 26.69 -43.71
C ALA A 33 -22.45 28.02 -43.03
N GLU A 34 -22.01 28.96 -43.83
CA GLU A 34 -21.74 30.38 -43.53
C GLU A 34 -23.04 31.16 -43.35
N SER A 35 -23.13 32.01 -42.33
CA SER A 35 -23.86 33.30 -42.36
C SER A 35 -23.46 34.17 -41.16
N PRO A 36 -23.24 35.49 -41.35
CA PRO A 36 -22.77 36.38 -40.30
C PRO A 36 -23.96 36.88 -39.48
N ASP A 37 -23.94 36.57 -38.20
CA ASP A 37 -24.85 37.21 -37.27
C ASP A 37 -24.06 37.73 -36.05
N THR A 38 -24.26 39.02 -35.81
CA THR A 38 -23.60 39.80 -34.77
C THR A 38 -24.14 39.37 -33.41
N SER A 39 -23.49 38.37 -32.78
CA SER A 39 -23.83 37.93 -31.43
C SER A 39 -23.02 38.72 -30.40
N ILE A 40 -23.70 39.54 -29.64
CA ILE A 40 -23.20 40.21 -28.44
C ILE A 40 -22.73 39.12 -27.47
N ALA A 41 -21.40 39.02 -27.21
CA ALA A 41 -20.84 38.10 -26.21
C ALA A 41 -21.33 38.53 -24.82
N LEU A 42 -22.34 37.84 -24.30
CA LEU A 42 -22.61 37.85 -22.86
C LEU A 42 -21.45 37.16 -22.18
N SER A 43 -20.63 37.97 -21.50
CA SER A 43 -19.57 37.42 -20.60
C SER A 43 -20.22 36.55 -19.53
N SER A 44 -20.05 35.24 -19.63
CA SER A 44 -20.46 34.33 -18.56
C SER A 44 -19.74 34.73 -17.27
N PRO A 45 -20.43 34.75 -16.13
CA PRO A 45 -19.78 35.01 -14.85
C PRO A 45 -18.69 33.95 -14.58
N PRO A 46 -17.59 34.33 -13.92
CA PRO A 46 -16.52 33.39 -13.62
C PRO A 46 -17.09 32.23 -12.80
N GLN A 47 -16.97 31.03 -13.35
CA GLN A 47 -17.38 29.80 -12.67
C GLN A 47 -16.48 29.63 -11.45
N PRO A 48 -17.02 29.41 -10.23
CA PRO A 48 -16.18 29.22 -9.06
C PRO A 48 -15.25 28.03 -9.30
N THR A 49 -13.96 28.28 -9.22
CA THR A 49 -12.92 27.24 -9.27
C THR A 49 -13.24 26.24 -8.16
N PRO A 50 -13.34 24.93 -8.43
CA PRO A 50 -13.54 23.95 -7.39
C PRO A 50 -12.43 24.11 -6.35
N ALA A 51 -12.80 24.32 -5.09
CA ALA A 51 -11.83 24.39 -4.01
C ALA A 51 -11.00 23.10 -4.04
N ALA A 52 -9.68 23.24 -4.09
CA ALA A 52 -8.77 22.09 -4.06
C ALA A 52 -9.11 21.25 -2.83
N ARG A 53 -9.59 20.03 -3.07
CA ARG A 53 -9.95 19.10 -2.00
C ARG A 53 -8.65 18.74 -1.28
N VAL A 54 -8.51 19.17 -0.01
CA VAL A 54 -7.38 18.75 0.83
C VAL A 54 -7.38 17.24 0.88
N ALA A 55 -6.29 16.61 0.43
CA ALA A 55 -6.14 15.16 0.48
C ALA A 55 -6.23 14.69 1.94
N PRO A 56 -6.97 13.63 2.25
CA PRO A 56 -7.05 13.10 3.60
C PRO A 56 -5.66 12.71 4.12
N ASP A 57 -5.37 13.05 5.38
CA ASP A 57 -4.14 12.57 6.02
C ASP A 57 -4.37 11.17 6.60
N TYR A 58 -3.80 10.17 5.94
CA TYR A 58 -3.89 8.76 6.35
C TYR A 58 -2.77 8.31 7.29
N ARG A 59 -1.83 9.21 7.69
CA ARG A 59 -0.72 8.83 8.59
C ARG A 59 -1.19 8.27 9.92
N ARG A 60 -2.35 8.70 10.40
CA ARG A 60 -2.98 8.19 11.63
C ARG A 60 -3.39 6.71 11.56
N LEU A 61 -3.37 6.10 10.35
CA LEU A 61 -3.69 4.69 10.16
C LEU A 61 -2.47 3.79 10.35
N LEU A 62 -1.26 4.34 10.34
CA LEU A 62 -0.04 3.57 10.58
C LEU A 62 0.04 3.19 12.07
N ILE A 63 0.55 1.99 12.32
CA ILE A 63 1.01 1.61 13.66
C ILE A 63 2.22 2.43 14.06
N GLU A 64 2.42 2.58 15.37
CA GLU A 64 3.60 3.25 15.91
C GLU A 64 4.74 2.24 16.15
N PRO A 65 6.02 2.69 16.20
CA PRO A 65 7.14 1.81 16.49
C PRO A 65 6.97 1.04 17.81
N GLY A 66 6.34 1.65 18.83
CA GLY A 66 6.05 1.00 20.10
C GLY A 66 5.13 -0.22 20.00
N ASP A 67 4.27 -0.25 18.98
CA ASP A 67 3.37 -1.37 18.71
C ASP A 67 4.09 -2.60 18.15
N ILE A 68 5.24 -2.39 17.51
CA ILE A 68 6.03 -3.43 16.84
C ILE A 68 7.07 -4.03 17.79
N ASN A 69 7.48 -3.29 18.83
CA ASN A 69 8.54 -3.71 19.72
C ASN A 69 8.26 -5.10 20.32
N THR A 70 9.26 -5.95 20.24
CA THR A 70 9.31 -7.26 20.91
C THR A 70 10.26 -7.16 22.11
N GLY A 71 10.30 -8.17 22.96
CA GLY A 71 11.23 -8.15 24.10
C GLY A 71 12.72 -8.05 23.70
N THR A 72 13.06 -8.36 22.45
CA THR A 72 14.45 -8.38 21.93
C THR A 72 14.73 -7.31 20.90
N ASP A 73 13.71 -6.87 20.14
CA ASP A 73 13.85 -5.87 19.08
C ASP A 73 13.08 -4.61 19.40
N THR A 74 13.75 -3.48 19.24
CA THR A 74 13.17 -2.13 19.28
C THR A 74 13.19 -1.56 17.87
N PHE A 75 12.05 -1.17 17.36
CA PHE A 75 11.91 -0.61 16.02
C PHE A 75 11.81 0.92 16.06
N ALA A 76 12.26 1.55 14.99
CA ALA A 76 12.09 2.97 14.72
C ALA A 76 11.58 3.18 13.29
N THR A 77 10.79 4.24 13.10
CA THR A 77 10.37 4.63 11.75
C THR A 77 11.59 5.16 10.98
N ARG A 78 11.94 4.50 9.87
CA ARG A 78 13.01 4.93 8.97
C ARG A 78 12.50 5.93 7.94
N SER A 79 11.31 5.70 7.41
CA SER A 79 10.65 6.56 6.42
C SER A 79 9.14 6.38 6.44
N SER A 80 8.43 7.37 5.93
CA SER A 80 7.00 7.28 5.63
C SER A 80 6.68 8.09 4.38
N ALA A 81 5.65 7.68 3.65
CA ALA A 81 5.19 8.37 2.44
C ALA A 81 3.66 8.34 2.38
N THR A 82 3.09 9.40 1.81
CA THR A 82 1.68 9.46 1.42
C THR A 82 1.52 9.03 -0.03
N ASN A 83 0.36 8.52 -0.39
CA ASN A 83 0.00 8.10 -1.75
C ASN A 83 0.99 7.08 -2.35
N PRO A 84 1.23 5.93 -1.69
CA PRO A 84 2.16 4.92 -2.17
C PRO A 84 1.74 4.44 -3.56
N GLY A 85 2.69 4.44 -4.51
CA GLY A 85 2.44 4.06 -5.91
C GLY A 85 1.40 4.93 -6.63
N GLY A 86 1.12 6.15 -6.15
CA GLY A 86 0.11 7.05 -6.71
C GLY A 86 -1.32 6.75 -6.26
N SER A 87 -1.53 5.78 -5.38
CA SER A 87 -2.83 5.43 -4.80
C SER A 87 -3.08 6.21 -3.51
N ASP A 88 -4.34 6.53 -3.22
CA ASP A 88 -4.71 7.09 -1.92
C ASP A 88 -4.26 6.14 -0.81
N GLY A 89 -3.58 6.68 0.22
CA GLY A 89 -3.09 5.85 1.30
C GLY A 89 -1.81 6.37 1.94
N VAL A 90 -1.12 5.48 2.65
CA VAL A 90 0.11 5.79 3.39
C VAL A 90 1.00 4.57 3.46
N SER A 91 2.31 4.79 3.56
CA SER A 91 3.26 3.71 3.87
C SER A 91 4.31 4.17 4.87
N ALA A 92 4.87 3.19 5.59
CA ALA A 92 6.01 3.39 6.48
C ALA A 92 6.98 2.21 6.37
N LEU A 93 8.23 2.50 6.68
CA LEU A 93 9.28 1.51 6.87
C LEU A 93 9.79 1.62 8.31
N PHE A 94 9.71 0.52 9.03
CA PHE A 94 10.28 0.38 10.38
C PHE A 94 11.49 -0.53 10.31
N VAL A 95 12.54 -0.20 11.05
CA VAL A 95 13.77 -0.98 11.09
C VAL A 95 14.19 -1.15 12.56
N ASN A 96 14.66 -2.33 12.91
CA ASN A 96 15.12 -2.59 14.27
C ASN A 96 16.49 -1.92 14.54
N GLN A 97 16.87 -1.83 15.81
CA GLN A 97 18.10 -1.16 16.27
C GLN A 97 19.40 -1.71 15.68
N HIS A 98 19.38 -2.91 15.12
CA HIS A 98 20.54 -3.60 14.54
C HIS A 98 20.54 -3.63 13.01
N ASP A 99 19.55 -3.02 12.36
CA ASP A 99 19.34 -3.06 10.90
C ASP A 99 19.25 -4.51 10.33
N THR A 100 18.85 -5.47 11.15
CA THR A 100 18.73 -6.88 10.77
C THR A 100 17.30 -7.30 10.44
N ARG A 101 16.31 -6.50 10.84
CA ARG A 101 14.89 -6.72 10.58
C ARG A 101 14.24 -5.43 10.13
N ALA A 102 13.38 -5.54 9.12
CA ALA A 102 12.60 -4.43 8.62
C ALA A 102 11.13 -4.83 8.48
N ILE A 103 10.22 -3.87 8.67
CA ILE A 103 8.79 -4.04 8.46
C ILE A 103 8.32 -2.90 7.57
N GLY A 104 7.88 -3.24 6.38
CA GLY A 104 7.18 -2.34 5.48
C GLY A 104 5.68 -2.43 5.75
N ASP A 105 5.06 -1.30 6.04
CA ASP A 105 3.61 -1.15 6.19
C ASP A 105 3.09 -0.31 5.03
N THR A 106 2.15 -0.85 4.27
CA THR A 106 1.52 -0.14 3.15
C THR A 106 0.02 -0.29 3.25
N ILE A 107 -0.67 0.84 3.31
CA ILE A 107 -2.13 0.93 3.40
C ILE A 107 -2.61 1.68 2.16
N VAL A 108 -3.46 1.04 1.37
CA VAL A 108 -4.12 1.63 0.20
C VAL A 108 -5.61 1.77 0.49
N ILE A 109 -6.15 2.95 0.24
CA ILE A 109 -7.57 3.26 0.48
C ILE A 109 -8.30 3.22 -0.86
N LEU A 110 -9.28 2.33 -0.94
CA LEU A 110 -10.11 2.10 -2.12
C LEU A 110 -11.44 2.86 -1.99
N PRO A 111 -12.20 3.00 -3.09
CA PRO A 111 -13.52 3.63 -3.03
C PRO A 111 -14.49 2.94 -2.07
N ASP A 112 -14.45 1.61 -2.01
CA ASP A 112 -15.34 0.78 -1.20
C ASP A 112 -14.69 -0.56 -0.83
N SER A 113 -15.38 -1.36 0.00
CA SER A 113 -14.91 -2.67 0.46
C SER A 113 -14.89 -3.74 -0.63
N ALA A 114 -15.71 -3.62 -1.67
CA ALA A 114 -15.70 -4.55 -2.79
C ALA A 114 -14.44 -4.36 -3.65
N ALA A 115 -14.06 -3.10 -3.90
CA ALA A 115 -12.80 -2.75 -4.56
C ALA A 115 -11.59 -3.21 -3.72
N ALA A 116 -11.66 -3.06 -2.39
CA ALA A 116 -10.62 -3.54 -1.48
C ALA A 116 -10.45 -5.07 -1.57
N THR A 117 -11.55 -5.82 -1.55
CA THR A 117 -11.53 -7.29 -1.69
C THR A 117 -10.94 -7.72 -3.05
N THR A 118 -11.33 -7.04 -4.12
CA THR A 118 -10.80 -7.33 -5.47
C THR A 118 -9.29 -7.08 -5.53
N THR A 119 -8.83 -5.96 -4.96
CA THR A 119 -7.41 -5.60 -4.90
C THR A 119 -6.63 -6.60 -4.05
N LEU A 120 -7.15 -7.02 -2.90
CA LEU A 120 -6.55 -8.05 -2.06
C LEU A 120 -6.32 -9.34 -2.85
N ASN A 121 -7.35 -9.86 -3.53
CA ASN A 121 -7.28 -11.10 -4.30
C ASN A 121 -6.24 -11.01 -5.43
N THR A 122 -6.18 -9.87 -6.12
CA THR A 122 -5.17 -9.62 -7.16
C THR A 122 -3.76 -9.61 -6.57
N THR A 123 -3.57 -8.95 -5.43
CA THR A 123 -2.29 -8.88 -4.74
C THR A 123 -1.83 -10.26 -4.25
N VAL A 124 -2.73 -11.05 -3.67
CA VAL A 124 -2.43 -12.44 -3.26
C VAL A 124 -2.02 -13.29 -4.47
N SER A 125 -2.70 -13.15 -5.61
CA SER A 125 -2.36 -13.89 -6.82
C SER A 125 -0.98 -13.52 -7.38
N ALA A 126 -0.54 -12.29 -7.18
CA ALA A 126 0.76 -11.78 -7.64
C ALA A 126 1.89 -11.96 -6.61
N ILE A 127 1.62 -12.56 -5.44
CA ILE A 127 2.57 -12.58 -4.32
C ILE A 127 3.90 -13.27 -4.64
N GLY A 128 3.89 -14.22 -5.57
CA GLY A 128 5.08 -14.96 -6.02
C GLY A 128 6.19 -14.08 -6.62
N THR A 129 5.88 -12.82 -6.98
CA THR A 129 6.87 -11.84 -7.42
C THR A 129 7.67 -11.23 -6.26
N THR A 130 7.16 -11.35 -5.03
CA THR A 130 7.79 -10.82 -3.81
C THR A 130 8.34 -11.92 -2.93
N VAL A 131 7.60 -13.04 -2.80
CA VAL A 131 7.97 -14.16 -1.93
C VAL A 131 8.11 -15.42 -2.77
N THR A 132 9.30 -16.02 -2.73
CA THR A 132 9.60 -17.29 -3.40
C THR A 132 9.61 -18.44 -2.41
N GLY A 133 9.17 -19.63 -2.84
CA GLY A 133 9.20 -20.85 -2.02
C GLY A 133 8.09 -20.95 -0.97
N GLY A 134 7.20 -19.93 -0.87
CA GLY A 134 6.07 -19.93 0.04
C GLY A 134 4.74 -20.19 -0.65
N SER A 135 3.74 -20.60 0.13
CA SER A 135 2.34 -20.72 -0.31
C SER A 135 1.43 -19.89 0.58
N PRO A 136 0.39 -19.24 0.01
CA PRO A 136 -0.60 -18.50 0.79
C PRO A 136 -1.28 -19.39 1.83
N GLN A 137 -1.34 -18.90 3.08
CA GLN A 137 -2.03 -19.54 4.20
C GLN A 137 -3.02 -18.55 4.81
N PRO A 138 -4.19 -19.00 5.29
CA PRO A 138 -5.12 -18.13 6.00
C PRO A 138 -4.49 -17.52 7.26
N SER A 139 -4.83 -16.25 7.54
CA SER A 139 -4.45 -15.53 8.76
C SER A 139 -5.68 -14.98 9.46
N PRO A 140 -5.74 -15.01 10.82
CA PRO A 140 -6.86 -14.47 11.59
C PRO A 140 -6.80 -12.95 11.78
N VAL A 141 -6.30 -12.21 10.78
CA VAL A 141 -6.14 -10.76 10.80
C VAL A 141 -7.02 -10.12 9.74
N GLY A 142 -7.86 -9.18 10.13
CA GLY A 142 -8.77 -8.46 9.24
C GLY A 142 -9.71 -9.37 8.45
N THR A 143 -10.16 -8.91 7.31
CA THR A 143 -10.98 -9.68 6.37
C THR A 143 -10.12 -10.23 5.24
N GLY A 144 -10.27 -11.53 4.91
CA GLY A 144 -9.48 -12.20 3.87
C GLY A 144 -7.99 -12.31 4.19
N GLY A 145 -7.64 -12.27 5.49
CA GLY A 145 -6.27 -12.33 5.95
C GLY A 145 -5.48 -13.49 5.36
N THR A 146 -4.35 -13.19 4.73
CA THR A 146 -3.49 -14.18 4.06
C THR A 146 -2.04 -13.88 4.38
N VAL A 147 -1.30 -14.91 4.82
CA VAL A 147 0.13 -14.83 5.10
C VAL A 147 0.91 -15.74 4.15
N VAL A 148 2.04 -15.24 3.66
CA VAL A 148 2.99 -16.02 2.84
C VAL A 148 4.39 -15.81 3.40
N SER A 149 5.08 -16.90 3.72
CA SER A 149 6.48 -16.87 4.21
C SER A 149 7.38 -17.63 3.26
N GLY A 150 8.55 -17.08 2.97
CA GLY A 150 9.54 -17.67 2.06
C GLY A 150 10.83 -16.84 2.03
N ALA A 151 11.40 -16.71 0.85
CA ALA A 151 12.59 -15.91 0.62
C ALA A 151 12.28 -14.74 -0.36
N SER A 152 13.11 -13.70 -0.33
CA SER A 152 13.15 -12.71 -1.40
C SER A 152 13.47 -13.35 -2.75
N PRO A 153 13.12 -12.74 -3.90
CA PRO A 153 13.39 -13.33 -5.22
C PRO A 153 14.85 -13.62 -5.48
N ASP A 154 15.76 -12.86 -4.90
CA ASP A 154 17.22 -13.08 -4.96
C ASP A 154 17.77 -14.01 -3.88
N GLY A 155 16.91 -14.52 -3.00
CA GLY A 155 17.27 -15.43 -1.89
C GLY A 155 18.09 -14.77 -0.76
N SER A 156 18.28 -13.45 -0.78
CA SER A 156 19.14 -12.74 0.18
C SER A 156 18.51 -12.55 1.56
N LYS A 157 17.19 -12.69 1.67
CA LYS A 157 16.40 -12.46 2.88
C LYS A 157 15.34 -13.53 3.10
N ALA A 158 14.97 -13.75 4.35
CA ALA A 158 13.68 -14.32 4.69
C ALA A 158 12.62 -13.24 4.62
N VAL A 159 11.52 -13.50 3.93
CA VAL A 159 10.41 -12.56 3.73
C VAL A 159 9.10 -13.21 4.17
N THR A 160 8.32 -12.48 4.97
CA THR A 160 6.94 -12.85 5.28
C THR A 160 6.04 -11.67 4.91
N VAL A 161 5.01 -11.94 4.12
CA VAL A 161 4.00 -10.93 3.75
C VAL A 161 2.67 -11.32 4.35
N LEU A 162 2.05 -10.39 5.08
CA LEU A 162 0.67 -10.48 5.56
C LEU A 162 -0.19 -9.48 4.80
N LEU A 163 -1.27 -9.96 4.20
CA LEU A 163 -2.23 -9.20 3.43
C LEU A 163 -3.62 -9.34 4.05
N PHE A 164 -4.37 -8.26 4.18
CA PHE A 164 -5.76 -8.27 4.63
C PHE A 164 -6.50 -7.01 4.22
N THR A 165 -7.81 -6.99 4.41
CA THR A 165 -8.63 -5.77 4.30
C THR A 165 -9.31 -5.44 5.63
N GLU A 166 -9.51 -4.14 5.87
CA GLU A 166 -10.44 -3.62 6.88
C GLU A 166 -11.26 -2.48 6.26
N GLY A 167 -12.58 -2.70 6.15
CA GLY A 167 -13.45 -1.80 5.41
C GLY A 167 -12.97 -1.63 3.96
N ARG A 168 -12.69 -0.39 3.57
CA ARG A 168 -12.18 -0.04 2.23
C ARG A 168 -10.65 0.05 2.16
N ALA A 169 -9.94 -0.32 3.20
CA ALA A 169 -8.48 -0.36 3.21
C ALA A 169 -7.96 -1.74 2.83
N VAL A 170 -6.90 -1.77 2.01
CA VAL A 170 -6.04 -2.94 1.78
C VAL A 170 -4.72 -2.70 2.49
N VAL A 171 -4.31 -3.67 3.28
CA VAL A 171 -3.07 -3.62 4.05
C VAL A 171 -2.10 -4.66 3.54
N ARG A 172 -0.85 -4.25 3.38
CA ARG A 172 0.30 -5.13 3.15
C ARG A 172 1.35 -4.84 4.19
N LEU A 173 1.61 -5.83 5.04
CA LEU A 173 2.74 -5.84 5.95
C LEU A 173 3.80 -6.80 5.39
N GLU A 174 5.02 -6.31 5.18
CA GLU A 174 6.15 -7.08 4.69
C GLU A 174 7.23 -7.11 5.76
N PHE A 175 7.58 -8.30 6.20
CA PHE A 175 8.57 -8.55 7.25
C PHE A 175 9.82 -9.14 6.61
N ASP A 176 10.89 -8.37 6.62
CA ASP A 176 12.21 -8.76 6.12
C ASP A 176 13.14 -9.11 7.29
N SER A 177 13.90 -10.17 7.15
CA SER A 177 14.92 -10.58 8.12
C SER A 177 16.07 -11.33 7.44
N ALA A 178 17.10 -11.68 8.20
CA ALA A 178 18.21 -12.46 7.68
C ALA A 178 17.75 -13.84 7.18
N THR A 179 18.39 -14.34 6.14
CA THR A 179 18.14 -15.69 5.64
C THR A 179 18.32 -16.73 6.75
N GLY A 180 17.31 -17.58 6.92
CA GLY A 180 17.32 -18.62 7.98
C GLY A 180 16.81 -18.12 9.35
N ASP A 181 16.48 -16.84 9.51
CA ASP A 181 15.90 -16.26 10.73
C ASP A 181 14.60 -15.51 10.42
N PRO A 182 13.55 -16.18 9.93
CA PRO A 182 12.29 -15.54 9.57
C PRO A 182 11.63 -14.89 10.79
N MET A 183 10.84 -13.84 10.55
CA MET A 183 10.03 -13.21 11.59
C MET A 183 9.12 -14.26 12.24
N PRO A 184 9.07 -14.37 13.59
CA PRO A 184 8.18 -15.32 14.24
C PRO A 184 6.71 -15.10 13.87
N ALA A 185 5.96 -16.16 13.56
CA ALA A 185 4.57 -16.09 13.13
C ALA A 185 3.67 -15.38 14.14
N GLN A 186 3.97 -15.49 15.44
CA GLN A 186 3.24 -14.78 16.49
C GLN A 186 3.41 -13.27 16.35
N VAL A 187 4.64 -12.78 16.09
CA VAL A 187 4.94 -11.35 15.90
C VAL A 187 4.19 -10.83 14.66
N VAL A 188 4.22 -11.56 13.55
CA VAL A 188 3.48 -11.21 12.32
C VAL A 188 1.99 -11.03 12.62
N THR A 189 1.40 -11.99 13.35
CA THR A 189 -0.02 -11.96 13.72
C THR A 189 -0.34 -10.80 14.67
N ASP A 190 0.50 -10.55 15.67
CA ASP A 190 0.26 -9.50 16.67
C ASP A 190 0.38 -8.10 16.06
N VAL A 191 1.40 -7.87 15.23
CA VAL A 191 1.56 -6.62 14.46
C VAL A 191 0.36 -6.42 13.53
N GLY A 192 -0.04 -7.46 12.81
CA GLY A 192 -1.21 -7.39 11.93
C GLY A 192 -2.50 -7.04 12.66
N LYS A 193 -2.76 -7.61 13.85
CA LYS A 193 -3.93 -7.27 14.66
C LYS A 193 -3.90 -5.82 15.14
N LYS A 194 -2.74 -5.28 15.52
CA LYS A 194 -2.61 -3.90 15.92
C LYS A 194 -2.88 -2.96 14.75
N GLN A 195 -2.37 -3.31 13.55
CA GLN A 195 -2.64 -2.57 12.32
C GLN A 195 -4.13 -2.61 11.94
N ASP A 196 -4.80 -3.75 12.07
CA ASP A 196 -6.24 -3.89 11.87
C ASP A 196 -7.04 -2.96 12.81
N ILE A 197 -6.66 -2.91 14.09
CA ILE A 197 -7.27 -2.00 15.07
C ILE A 197 -7.03 -0.53 14.69
N ALA A 198 -5.82 -0.16 14.29
CA ALA A 198 -5.50 1.22 13.90
C ALA A 198 -6.37 1.69 12.73
N ILE A 199 -6.59 0.82 11.72
CA ILE A 199 -7.47 1.15 10.60
C ILE A 199 -8.92 1.25 11.05
N ARG A 200 -9.42 0.29 11.80
CA ARG A 200 -10.81 0.27 12.27
C ARG A 200 -11.16 1.51 13.09
N THR A 201 -10.22 2.02 13.87
CA THR A 201 -10.42 3.21 14.70
C THR A 201 -10.13 4.52 13.97
N GLY A 202 -9.22 4.50 13.00
CA GLY A 202 -8.73 5.70 12.31
C GLY A 202 -9.40 5.98 10.96
N LEU A 203 -9.93 4.98 10.25
CA LEU A 203 -10.57 5.17 8.96
C LEU A 203 -12.07 5.47 9.16
N PRO A 204 -12.55 6.68 8.81
CA PRO A 204 -13.98 6.94 8.83
C PRO A 204 -14.70 6.06 7.80
N GLY A 205 -15.87 5.55 8.19
CA GLY A 205 -16.73 4.73 7.35
C GLY A 205 -17.29 5.48 6.14
#